data_cabce084a1fc5f71b33bffc84fc05a54
#
_entry.id   cabce084a1fc5f71b33bffc84fc05a54
#
_cell.length_a   1.000
_cell.length_b   1.000
_cell.length_c   1.000
_cell.angle_alpha   90.00
_cell.angle_beta   90.00
_cell.angle_gamma   90.00
#
_symmetry.space_group_name_H-M   'P 1'
#
loop_
_entity.id
_entity.type
_entity.pdbx_description
1 polymer ?
#
loop_
_entity_poly.entity_id
_entity_poly.type
_entity_poly.pdbx_seq_one_letter_code
_entity_poly.pdbx_strand_id
1 'polypeptide(L)'
;MSIARNSARSVALHDCDIKTYDRRMLAKLFYPVVNPLFNFEFCKGYYPRIADNKMHGRVARLLVNPLLTAMEKTIGKSDYIDFMKSFKYPLAGEFSFRRNILPELRISSDWGIEIAILSEMQRNYSSNNICQVELADNYDHKHQILSIKDSSKGLSKMSIDIIKTLVRLSLIHISEPTRHA
;
A
#
# COMPACT_ATOMS: atom_id res chain seq x y z
N MET A 1 -16.13 -7.47 6.98
CA MET A 1 -15.96 -7.45 5.52
C MET A 1 -16.83 -8.53 4.88
N SER A 2 -18.13 -8.25 4.65
CA SER A 2 -19.08 -9.23 4.06
C SER A 2 -19.21 -9.09 2.54
N ILE A 3 -18.15 -8.72 1.83
CA ILE A 3 -18.23 -8.19 0.47
C ILE A 3 -18.07 -9.26 -0.62
N ALA A 4 -17.68 -10.47 -0.27
CA ALA A 4 -17.51 -11.47 -1.30
C ALA A 4 -18.79 -12.26 -1.55
N ARG A 5 -19.75 -11.68 -2.24
CA ARG A 5 -20.75 -12.51 -2.93
C ARG A 5 -20.02 -13.51 -3.82
N ASN A 6 -20.52 -14.75 -3.88
CA ASN A 6 -19.87 -15.85 -4.57
C ASN A 6 -19.49 -15.61 -6.04
N SER A 7 -20.00 -14.55 -6.67
CA SER A 7 -19.78 -14.18 -8.07
C SER A 7 -18.69 -13.15 -8.33
N ALA A 8 -18.15 -12.44 -7.31
CA ALA A 8 -17.11 -11.45 -7.51
C ALA A 8 -15.78 -12.13 -7.88
N ARG A 9 -15.10 -11.67 -8.93
CA ARG A 9 -13.78 -12.18 -9.37
C ARG A 9 -12.62 -11.41 -8.75
N SER A 10 -12.83 -10.15 -8.44
CA SER A 10 -11.83 -9.24 -7.88
C SER A 10 -12.47 -8.24 -6.92
N VAL A 11 -11.64 -7.66 -6.08
CA VAL A 11 -12.01 -6.64 -5.10
C VAL A 11 -11.07 -5.46 -5.26
N ALA A 12 -11.60 -4.24 -5.15
CA ALA A 12 -10.80 -3.03 -5.06
C ALA A 12 -11.20 -2.23 -3.83
N LEU A 13 -10.22 -1.54 -3.26
CA LEU A 13 -10.41 -0.59 -2.18
C LEU A 13 -10.06 0.80 -2.68
N HIS A 14 -10.83 1.77 -2.21
CA HIS A 14 -10.61 3.20 -2.40
C HIS A 14 -10.86 3.92 -1.10
N ASP A 15 -10.14 4.99 -0.86
CA ASP A 15 -10.47 5.93 0.20
C ASP A 15 -11.86 6.54 -0.08
N CYS A 16 -12.66 6.71 0.97
CA CYS A 16 -14.04 7.20 0.82
C CYS A 16 -14.15 8.73 0.82
N ASP A 17 -13.05 9.44 1.05
CA ASP A 17 -13.00 10.90 1.18
C ASP A 17 -12.23 11.60 0.04
N ILE A 18 -12.12 10.93 -1.12
CA ILE A 18 -11.52 11.46 -2.34
C ILE A 18 -12.41 12.59 -2.88
N LYS A 19 -11.84 13.79 -3.00
CA LYS A 19 -12.53 14.96 -3.54
C LYS A 19 -12.50 15.02 -5.07
N THR A 20 -11.44 14.52 -5.68
CA THR A 20 -11.19 14.51 -7.12
C THR A 20 -11.55 13.16 -7.76
N TYR A 21 -12.54 12.45 -7.21
CA TYR A 21 -12.90 11.12 -7.69
C TYR A 21 -13.39 11.14 -9.14
N ASP A 22 -12.85 10.22 -9.94
CA ASP A 22 -13.30 9.91 -11.29
C ASP A 22 -13.44 8.39 -11.43
N ARG A 23 -14.54 7.94 -12.05
CA ARG A 23 -14.80 6.52 -12.32
C ARG A 23 -13.66 5.80 -13.05
N ARG A 24 -12.85 6.55 -13.82
CA ARG A 24 -11.66 6.01 -14.52
C ARG A 24 -10.60 5.54 -13.55
N MET A 25 -10.51 6.09 -12.35
CA MET A 25 -9.58 5.61 -11.30
C MET A 25 -9.89 4.15 -10.95
N LEU A 26 -11.18 3.85 -10.74
CA LEU A 26 -11.63 2.49 -10.47
C LEU A 26 -11.37 1.55 -11.65
N ALA A 27 -11.66 2.00 -12.87
CA ALA A 27 -11.41 1.23 -14.08
C ALA A 27 -9.92 0.90 -14.26
N LYS A 28 -9.03 1.88 -14.07
CA LYS A 28 -7.57 1.69 -14.11
C LYS A 28 -7.11 0.68 -13.06
N LEU A 29 -7.67 0.74 -11.86
CA LEU A 29 -7.29 -0.12 -10.75
C LEU A 29 -7.73 -1.58 -10.97
N PHE A 30 -8.93 -1.80 -11.53
CA PHE A 30 -9.44 -3.14 -11.80
C PHE A 30 -8.84 -3.78 -13.06
N TYR A 31 -8.58 -2.99 -14.11
CA TYR A 31 -8.21 -3.50 -15.41
C TYR A 31 -7.05 -4.51 -15.40
N PRO A 32 -5.93 -4.25 -14.70
CA PRO A 32 -4.82 -5.19 -14.67
C PRO A 32 -5.17 -6.55 -14.04
N VAL A 33 -6.05 -6.54 -13.04
CA VAL A 33 -6.40 -7.75 -12.26
C VAL A 33 -7.49 -8.57 -12.93
N VAL A 34 -8.41 -7.93 -13.67
CA VAL A 34 -9.55 -8.63 -14.30
C VAL A 34 -9.29 -9.04 -15.73
N ASN A 35 -8.33 -8.44 -16.41
CA ASN A 35 -8.00 -8.76 -17.80
C ASN A 35 -7.31 -10.12 -17.86
N PRO A 36 -7.87 -11.09 -18.60
CA PRO A 36 -7.31 -12.44 -18.68
C PRO A 36 -5.97 -12.50 -19.44
N LEU A 37 -5.61 -11.47 -20.20
CA LEU A 37 -4.32 -11.37 -20.87
C LEU A 37 -3.17 -11.03 -19.92
N PHE A 38 -3.49 -10.53 -18.72
CA PHE A 38 -2.51 -10.19 -17.69
C PHE A 38 -2.57 -11.22 -16.54
N ASN A 39 -1.41 -11.58 -16.05
CA ASN A 39 -1.29 -12.50 -14.93
C ASN A 39 -1.07 -11.75 -13.59
N PHE A 40 -1.73 -10.59 -13.42
CA PHE A 40 -1.63 -9.85 -12.18
C PHE A 40 -2.64 -10.34 -11.15
N GLU A 41 -2.15 -10.59 -9.95
CA GLU A 41 -2.94 -10.95 -8.77
C GLU A 41 -3.29 -9.71 -7.95
N PHE A 42 -2.40 -8.70 -7.95
CA PHE A 42 -2.52 -7.48 -7.18
C PHE A 42 -2.11 -6.26 -8.01
N CYS A 43 -2.86 -5.18 -7.88
CA CYS A 43 -2.57 -3.88 -8.48
C CYS A 43 -2.63 -2.79 -7.42
N LYS A 44 -1.54 -2.02 -7.27
CA LYS A 44 -1.43 -0.87 -6.37
C LYS A 44 -1.62 0.43 -7.14
N GLY A 45 -2.54 1.27 -6.68
CA GLY A 45 -2.67 2.62 -7.19
C GLY A 45 -1.54 3.52 -6.69
N TYR A 46 -1.14 4.48 -7.53
CA TYR A 46 -0.30 5.59 -7.12
C TYR A 46 -0.76 6.88 -7.82
N TYR A 47 -0.42 8.02 -7.25
CA TYR A 47 -0.80 9.34 -7.73
C TYR A 47 0.04 10.42 -7.06
N PRO A 48 0.27 11.57 -7.74
CA PRO A 48 0.82 12.74 -7.09
C PRO A 48 -0.26 13.37 -6.18
N ARG A 49 0.12 13.69 -4.96
CA ARG A 49 -0.75 14.40 -4.01
C ARG A 49 -0.39 15.87 -4.04
N ILE A 50 -1.05 16.61 -4.93
CA ILE A 50 -0.87 18.05 -5.07
C ILE A 50 -2.22 18.71 -4.76
N ALA A 51 -2.24 19.60 -3.77
CA ALA A 51 -3.37 20.48 -3.48
C ALA A 51 -2.82 21.84 -3.06
N ASP A 52 -3.50 22.92 -3.46
CA ASP A 52 -3.13 24.32 -3.15
C ASP A 52 -1.66 24.64 -3.50
N ASN A 53 -1.18 24.18 -4.66
CA ASN A 53 0.22 24.30 -5.11
C ASN A 53 1.24 23.72 -4.13
N LYS A 54 0.85 22.80 -3.27
CA LYS A 54 1.71 22.14 -2.29
C LYS A 54 1.72 20.63 -2.52
N MET A 55 2.91 20.05 -2.39
CA MET A 55 3.06 18.58 -2.41
C MET A 55 2.74 17.99 -1.05
N HIS A 56 1.73 17.14 -1.03
CA HIS A 56 1.30 16.36 0.14
C HIS A 56 1.95 14.97 0.18
N GLY A 57 1.46 14.05 1.02
CA GLY A 57 2.06 12.72 1.20
C GLY A 57 3.33 12.75 2.07
N ARG A 58 3.35 13.62 3.08
CA ARG A 58 4.50 13.82 3.98
C ARG A 58 4.98 12.54 4.65
N VAL A 59 4.07 11.67 5.09
CA VAL A 59 4.44 10.44 5.79
C VAL A 59 5.22 9.50 4.86
N ALA A 60 4.80 9.31 3.63
CA ALA A 60 5.56 8.49 2.66
C ALA A 60 6.95 9.09 2.39
N ARG A 61 7.01 10.40 2.04
CA ARG A 61 8.25 11.06 1.63
C ARG A 61 9.25 11.31 2.76
N LEU A 62 8.75 11.72 3.93
CA LEU A 62 9.60 12.18 5.03
C LEU A 62 9.82 11.12 6.10
N LEU A 63 9.08 10.02 6.06
CA LEU A 63 9.21 8.93 7.03
C LEU A 63 9.48 7.60 6.35
N VAL A 64 8.54 7.07 5.54
CA VAL A 64 8.64 5.69 5.03
C VAL A 64 9.86 5.52 4.12
N ASN A 65 10.05 6.38 3.13
CA ASN A 65 11.17 6.26 2.20
C ASN A 65 12.54 6.44 2.88
N PRO A 66 12.75 7.46 3.74
CA PRO A 66 13.98 7.57 4.53
C PRO A 66 14.20 6.38 5.47
N LEU A 67 13.13 5.87 6.10
CA LEU A 67 13.24 4.72 7.02
C LEU A 67 13.67 3.46 6.27
N LEU A 68 13.08 3.14 5.12
CA LEU A 68 13.50 2.01 4.28
C LEU A 68 14.97 2.14 3.86
N THR A 69 15.41 3.36 3.52
CA THR A 69 16.81 3.63 3.18
C THR A 69 17.75 3.45 4.38
N ALA A 70 17.33 3.87 5.57
CA ALA A 70 18.10 3.67 6.79
C ALA A 70 18.18 2.20 7.17
N MET A 71 17.07 1.47 7.05
CA MET A 71 17.03 0.01 7.27
C MET A 71 18.00 -0.72 6.33
N GLU A 72 17.97 -0.42 5.03
CA GLU A 72 18.91 -1.00 4.06
C GLU A 72 20.37 -0.77 4.45
N LYS A 73 20.71 0.43 4.92
CA LYS A 73 22.07 0.76 5.38
C LYS A 73 22.48 0.01 6.65
N THR A 74 21.50 -0.31 7.52
CA THR A 74 21.76 -0.93 8.83
C THR A 74 21.82 -2.44 8.77
N ILE A 75 20.86 -3.06 8.06
CA ILE A 75 20.68 -4.51 8.00
C ILE A 75 21.12 -5.13 6.67
N GLY A 76 21.55 -4.30 5.72
CA GLY A 76 21.93 -4.73 4.37
C GLY A 76 20.75 -4.81 3.41
N LYS A 77 21.06 -5.19 2.17
CA LYS A 77 20.03 -5.42 1.13
C LYS A 77 19.17 -6.62 1.48
N SER A 78 17.88 -6.51 1.26
CA SER A 78 16.95 -7.62 1.35
C SER A 78 15.84 -7.47 0.30
N ASP A 79 15.32 -8.59 -0.20
CA ASP A 79 14.22 -8.60 -1.18
C ASP A 79 12.98 -7.86 -0.67
N TYR A 80 12.74 -7.92 0.63
CA TYR A 80 11.65 -7.19 1.26
C TYR A 80 11.82 -5.67 1.16
N ILE A 81 13.00 -5.15 1.48
CA ILE A 81 13.29 -3.71 1.40
C ILE A 81 13.23 -3.24 -0.04
N ASP A 82 13.84 -3.98 -0.97
CA ASP A 82 13.83 -3.66 -2.40
C ASP A 82 12.39 -3.65 -2.94
N PHE A 83 11.58 -4.65 -2.57
CA PHE A 83 10.17 -4.70 -2.92
C PHE A 83 9.41 -3.47 -2.38
N MET A 84 9.55 -3.13 -1.11
CA MET A 84 8.87 -1.98 -0.52
C MET A 84 9.30 -0.65 -1.17
N LYS A 85 10.57 -0.51 -1.51
CA LYS A 85 11.12 0.68 -2.20
C LYS A 85 10.69 0.78 -3.66
N SER A 86 10.25 -0.31 -4.29
CA SER A 86 9.77 -0.31 -5.68
C SER A 86 8.45 0.42 -5.87
N PHE A 87 7.67 0.63 -4.80
CA PHE A 87 6.37 1.29 -4.87
C PHE A 87 6.52 2.81 -4.90
N LYS A 88 5.95 3.45 -5.93
CA LYS A 88 5.92 4.91 -6.07
C LYS A 88 5.19 5.61 -4.94
N TYR A 89 4.11 4.98 -4.43
CA TYR A 89 3.38 5.46 -3.27
C TYR A 89 2.90 4.27 -2.41
N PRO A 90 3.72 3.74 -1.50
CA PRO A 90 3.39 2.56 -0.71
C PRO A 90 2.18 2.74 0.20
N LEU A 91 1.91 3.97 0.65
CA LEU A 91 0.80 4.32 1.53
C LEU A 91 -0.50 4.73 0.81
N ALA A 92 -0.63 4.48 -0.50
CA ALA A 92 -1.91 4.67 -1.17
C ALA A 92 -2.94 3.67 -0.63
N GLY A 93 -4.14 4.14 -0.28
CA GLY A 93 -5.26 3.28 0.14
C GLY A 93 -5.92 2.53 -1.03
N GLU A 94 -5.55 2.89 -2.26
CA GLU A 94 -6.13 2.36 -3.48
C GLU A 94 -5.36 1.14 -3.97
N PHE A 95 -6.04 0.01 -3.98
CA PHE A 95 -5.49 -1.23 -4.54
C PHE A 95 -6.62 -2.19 -4.94
N SER A 96 -6.30 -3.09 -5.84
CA SER A 96 -7.19 -4.19 -6.23
C SER A 96 -6.44 -5.52 -6.24
N PHE A 97 -7.19 -6.59 -6.08
CA PHE A 97 -6.65 -7.94 -6.10
C PHE A 97 -7.69 -8.96 -6.54
N ARG A 98 -7.23 -10.12 -6.97
CA ARG A 98 -8.11 -11.25 -7.24
C ARG A 98 -8.74 -11.76 -5.95
N ARG A 99 -9.98 -12.21 -6.03
CA ARG A 99 -10.75 -12.64 -4.86
C ARG A 99 -10.12 -13.78 -4.06
N ASN A 100 -9.42 -14.68 -4.74
CA ASN A 100 -8.75 -15.82 -4.09
C ASN A 100 -7.72 -15.40 -3.04
N ILE A 101 -7.20 -14.16 -3.12
CA ILE A 101 -6.26 -13.58 -2.14
C ILE A 101 -6.93 -13.29 -0.79
N LEU A 102 -8.23 -12.92 -0.79
CA LEU A 102 -8.93 -12.45 0.41
C LEU A 102 -8.83 -13.36 1.65
N PRO A 103 -9.00 -14.68 1.52
CA PRO A 103 -8.93 -15.58 2.69
C PRO A 103 -7.55 -15.64 3.34
N GLU A 104 -6.49 -15.31 2.58
CA GLU A 104 -5.10 -15.40 3.01
C GLU A 104 -4.56 -14.09 3.56
N LEU A 105 -5.27 -12.96 3.31
CA LEU A 105 -4.84 -11.64 3.75
C LEU A 105 -4.94 -11.46 5.26
N ARG A 106 -3.82 -11.19 5.89
CA ARG A 106 -3.74 -10.73 7.28
C ARG A 106 -3.79 -9.20 7.29
N ILE A 107 -4.97 -8.67 7.60
CA ILE A 107 -5.21 -7.23 7.57
C ILE A 107 -4.92 -6.64 8.95
N SER A 108 -4.03 -5.64 9.00
CA SER A 108 -3.82 -4.84 10.21
C SER A 108 -5.06 -4.01 10.52
N SER A 109 -5.35 -3.82 11.81
CA SER A 109 -6.48 -3.00 12.28
C SER A 109 -6.07 -1.55 12.59
N ASP A 110 -4.84 -1.18 12.28
CA ASP A 110 -4.26 0.14 12.52
C ASP A 110 -3.82 0.83 11.20
N TRP A 111 -3.14 1.97 11.30
CA TRP A 111 -2.63 2.72 10.16
C TRP A 111 -1.49 2.04 9.39
N GLY A 112 -1.08 0.85 9.79
CA GLY A 112 -0.10 0.03 9.06
C GLY A 112 -0.69 -0.86 7.98
N ILE A 113 -1.99 -0.75 7.68
CA ILE A 113 -2.72 -1.65 6.78
C ILE A 113 -2.09 -1.75 5.38
N GLU A 114 -1.69 -0.64 4.78
CA GLU A 114 -1.09 -0.63 3.43
C GLU A 114 0.25 -1.36 3.42
N ILE A 115 1.08 -1.12 4.45
CA ILE A 115 2.36 -1.81 4.63
C ILE A 115 2.15 -3.31 4.87
N ALA A 116 1.16 -3.66 5.70
CA ALA A 116 0.83 -5.06 5.98
C ALA A 116 0.39 -5.80 4.71
N ILE A 117 -0.49 -5.20 3.91
CA ILE A 117 -0.95 -5.79 2.64
C ILE A 117 0.23 -5.97 1.66
N LEU A 118 1.08 -4.96 1.49
CA LEU A 118 2.25 -5.09 0.62
C LEU A 118 3.19 -6.19 1.10
N SER A 119 3.37 -6.34 2.42
CA SER A 119 4.18 -7.42 3.00
C SER A 119 3.59 -8.80 2.74
N GLU A 120 2.25 -8.95 2.85
CA GLU A 120 1.57 -10.21 2.50
C GLU A 120 1.71 -10.51 0.99
N MET A 121 1.66 -9.49 0.13
CA MET A 121 1.90 -9.67 -1.31
C MET A 121 3.31 -10.14 -1.59
N GLN A 122 4.32 -9.52 -0.98
CA GLN A 122 5.72 -9.91 -1.15
C GLN A 122 5.97 -11.36 -0.68
N ARG A 123 5.33 -11.76 0.43
CA ARG A 123 5.54 -13.08 1.03
C ARG A 123 4.88 -14.20 0.22
N ASN A 124 3.72 -13.96 -0.36
CA ASN A 124 2.86 -15.01 -0.91
C ASN A 124 2.81 -15.03 -2.45
N TYR A 125 3.27 -13.97 -3.13
CA TYR A 125 3.14 -13.81 -4.58
C TYR A 125 4.44 -13.35 -5.23
N SER A 126 4.68 -13.84 -6.44
CA SER A 126 5.80 -13.37 -7.26
C SER A 126 5.65 -11.89 -7.60
N SER A 127 6.74 -11.14 -7.61
CA SER A 127 6.77 -9.74 -8.05
C SER A 127 6.22 -9.55 -9.47
N ASN A 128 6.32 -10.56 -10.33
CA ASN A 128 5.77 -10.55 -11.68
C ASN A 128 4.22 -10.57 -11.72
N ASN A 129 3.58 -10.93 -10.62
CA ASN A 129 2.12 -10.94 -10.47
C ASN A 129 1.58 -9.67 -9.80
N ILE A 130 2.46 -8.69 -9.56
CA ILE A 130 2.13 -7.44 -8.87
C ILE A 130 2.43 -6.26 -9.79
N CYS A 131 1.49 -5.34 -9.91
CA CYS A 131 1.67 -4.14 -10.72
C CYS A 131 1.29 -2.87 -9.98
N GLN A 132 1.65 -1.74 -10.57
CA GLN A 132 1.26 -0.41 -10.12
C GLN A 132 0.62 0.36 -11.27
N VAL A 133 -0.40 1.17 -10.96
CA VAL A 133 -1.10 1.98 -11.96
C VAL A 133 -1.23 3.42 -11.48
N GLU A 134 -0.98 4.36 -12.37
CA GLU A 134 -1.23 5.78 -12.13
C GLU A 134 -2.73 6.09 -12.24
N LEU A 135 -3.34 6.44 -11.12
CA LEU A 135 -4.78 6.66 -11.06
C LEU A 135 -5.18 8.03 -11.61
N ALA A 136 -4.44 9.07 -11.27
CA ALA A 136 -4.75 10.44 -11.63
C ALA A 136 -3.50 11.31 -11.61
N ASP A 137 -3.54 12.41 -12.39
CA ASP A 137 -2.49 13.43 -12.41
C ASP A 137 -2.57 14.36 -11.19
N ASN A 138 -3.75 14.43 -10.57
CA ASN A 138 -4.00 15.14 -9.31
C ASN A 138 -4.98 14.34 -8.46
N TYR A 139 -4.62 14.18 -7.17
CA TYR A 139 -5.41 13.41 -6.22
C TYR A 139 -5.51 14.16 -4.89
N ASP A 140 -6.71 14.64 -4.60
CA ASP A 140 -7.00 15.34 -3.34
C ASP A 140 -8.03 14.55 -2.52
N HIS A 141 -7.71 14.38 -1.24
CA HIS A 141 -8.59 13.81 -0.24
C HIS A 141 -8.36 14.52 1.10
N LYS A 142 -9.17 14.24 2.09
CA LYS A 142 -9.07 14.84 3.42
C LYS A 142 -7.68 14.61 4.03
N HIS A 143 -7.08 15.68 4.53
CA HIS A 143 -5.77 15.62 5.18
C HIS A 143 -5.88 15.42 6.68
N GLN A 144 -5.08 14.49 7.21
CA GLN A 144 -4.89 14.36 8.66
C GLN A 144 -4.03 15.51 9.17
N ILE A 145 -4.44 16.08 10.31
CA ILE A 145 -3.74 17.18 10.97
C ILE A 145 -2.64 16.58 11.85
N LEU A 146 -1.48 17.24 11.87
CA LEU A 146 -0.41 16.88 12.80
C LEU A 146 -0.84 17.28 14.23
N SER A 147 -1.00 16.32 15.11
CA SER A 147 -1.22 16.56 16.53
C SER A 147 0.13 16.56 17.27
N ILE A 148 0.66 17.74 17.56
CA ILE A 148 1.94 17.89 18.28
C ILE A 148 1.77 17.54 19.76
N LYS A 149 0.59 17.82 20.33
CA LYS A 149 0.32 17.64 21.78
C LYS A 149 -0.17 16.23 22.14
N ASP A 150 -0.63 15.44 21.17
CA ASP A 150 -1.22 14.12 21.42
C ASP A 150 -0.76 13.14 20.35
N SER A 151 0.25 12.35 20.68
CA SER A 151 0.82 11.32 19.79
C SER A 151 -0.14 10.14 19.52
N SER A 152 -1.24 10.05 20.25
CA SER A 152 -2.26 9.02 20.03
C SER A 152 -3.25 9.37 18.92
N LYS A 153 -3.09 10.53 18.24
CA LYS A 153 -4.01 11.04 17.21
C LYS A 153 -3.28 11.55 15.96
N GLY A 154 -4.05 11.67 14.88
CA GLY A 154 -3.62 12.29 13.63
C GLY A 154 -2.38 11.63 13.01
N LEU A 155 -1.55 12.45 12.38
CA LEU A 155 -0.34 11.97 11.69
C LEU A 155 0.70 11.34 12.63
N SER A 156 0.74 11.74 13.91
CA SER A 156 1.66 11.15 14.89
C SER A 156 1.33 9.68 15.13
N LYS A 157 0.06 9.37 15.39
CA LYS A 157 -0.39 7.98 15.55
C LYS A 157 -0.17 7.18 14.26
N MET A 158 -0.56 7.71 13.11
CA MET A 158 -0.33 7.08 11.82
C MET A 158 1.15 6.72 11.62
N SER A 159 2.06 7.66 11.89
CA SER A 159 3.50 7.43 11.76
C SER A 159 4.00 6.32 12.67
N ILE A 160 3.56 6.30 13.93
CA ILE A 160 3.92 5.26 14.92
C ILE A 160 3.44 3.88 14.45
N ASP A 161 2.19 3.77 14.04
CA ASP A 161 1.60 2.50 13.59
C ASP A 161 2.33 1.95 12.34
N ILE A 162 2.63 2.82 11.38
CA ILE A 162 3.38 2.48 10.17
C ILE A 162 4.79 2.00 10.52
N ILE A 163 5.53 2.71 11.38
CA ILE A 163 6.88 2.32 11.82
C ILE A 163 6.84 0.94 12.49
N LYS A 164 5.93 0.75 13.46
CA LYS A 164 5.77 -0.53 14.16
C LYS A 164 5.51 -1.68 13.18
N THR A 165 4.62 -1.47 12.24
CA THR A 165 4.29 -2.50 11.25
C THR A 165 5.47 -2.80 10.33
N LEU A 166 6.15 -1.76 9.81
CA LEU A 166 7.29 -1.92 8.93
C LEU A 166 8.44 -2.67 9.63
N VAL A 167 8.81 -2.26 10.84
CA VAL A 167 9.90 -2.89 11.60
C VAL A 167 9.56 -4.34 11.95
N ARG A 168 8.34 -4.59 12.47
CA ARG A 168 7.91 -5.94 12.82
C ARG A 168 7.94 -6.89 11.62
N LEU A 169 7.39 -6.45 10.49
CA LEU A 169 7.31 -7.30 9.31
C LEU A 169 8.66 -7.49 8.63
N SER A 170 9.54 -6.47 8.62
CA SER A 170 10.90 -6.63 8.10
C SER A 170 11.69 -7.69 8.86
N LEU A 171 11.57 -7.75 10.20
CA LEU A 171 12.22 -8.77 11.00
C LEU A 171 11.72 -10.18 10.66
N ILE A 172 10.41 -10.34 10.43
CA ILE A 172 9.82 -11.63 10.01
C ILE A 172 10.36 -12.03 8.63
N HIS A 173 10.38 -11.10 7.66
CA HIS A 173 10.83 -11.39 6.29
C HIS A 173 12.35 -11.61 6.17
N ILE A 174 13.14 -11.10 7.11
CA ILE A 174 14.59 -11.35 7.14
C ILE A 174 14.87 -12.72 7.73
N SER A 175 14.08 -13.17 8.70
CA SER A 175 14.26 -14.47 9.36
C SER A 175 13.60 -15.65 8.62
N GLU A 176 12.60 -15.40 7.78
CA GLU A 176 11.91 -16.42 7.00
C GLU A 176 12.16 -16.18 5.49
N PRO A 177 12.89 -17.06 4.78
CA PRO A 177 13.04 -16.94 3.33
C PRO A 177 11.68 -17.01 2.65
N THR A 178 11.49 -16.19 1.61
CA THR A 178 10.28 -16.14 0.81
C THR A 178 9.91 -17.53 0.26
N ARG A 179 8.63 -17.89 0.32
CA ARG A 179 8.12 -19.20 -0.15
C ARG A 179 8.15 -19.38 -1.68
N HIS A 180 8.71 -18.42 -2.41
CA HIS A 180 8.82 -18.44 -3.88
C HIS A 180 10.30 -18.57 -4.28
N ALA A 181 10.79 -19.80 -4.20
CA ALA A 181 11.94 -20.26 -4.98
C ALA A 181 11.43 -20.99 -6.21
#